data_667391d1db3980ab89197ab6ee2c4c08
#
_entry.id   667391d1db3980ab89197ab6ee2c4c08
#
_cell.length_a   1.000
_cell.length_b   1.000
_cell.length_c   1.000
_cell.angle_alpha   90.00
_cell.angle_beta   90.00
_cell.angle_gamma   90.00
#
_symmetry.space_group_name_H-M   'P 1'
#
loop_
_entity.id
_entity.type
_entity.pdbx_description
1 polymer ?
#
loop_
_entity_poly.entity_id
_entity_poly.type
_entity_poly.pdbx_seq_one_letter_code
_entity_poly.pdbx_strand_id
1 'polypeptide(L)'
;MARSNPLALGRDIAIDLGTANTLIYVRGQGVVLNEPSVVALDVSDGKPVAVGHEAKRMMGRTPGHIRAVRPLKDGVIADFDVCEKMLRYFIQKVHSSRWSKPRMLICVPSGITGVEQRAVQDAAEYAGARKPVHIIEEPMAAAIGADLAVHEPSGNMIVDIGGGTTEVAVISLGGIVTAQSLRIAGDELDEALLAYLKKEFSLAVGERTAEEIKIQMGSAWPFEEEMTADIR
;
A
#
# COMPACT_ATOMS: atom_id res chain seq x y z
N MET A 1 -26.74 -11.22 11.65
CA MET A 1 -26.90 -9.77 11.42
C MET A 1 -26.60 -9.03 12.72
N ALA A 2 -25.40 -8.49 12.87
CA ALA A 2 -25.06 -7.67 14.04
C ALA A 2 -25.68 -6.28 13.86
N ARG A 3 -26.59 -5.90 14.77
CA ARG A 3 -27.21 -4.58 14.79
C ARG A 3 -26.13 -3.52 14.97
N SER A 4 -25.99 -2.61 13.99
CA SER A 4 -25.17 -1.41 14.14
C SER A 4 -25.68 -0.62 15.35
N ASN A 5 -24.82 -0.43 16.36
CA ASN A 5 -25.13 0.42 17.48
C ASN A 5 -25.16 1.88 17.00
N PRO A 6 -26.31 2.59 16.97
CA PRO A 6 -26.40 3.96 16.47
C PRO A 6 -25.64 4.99 17.32
N LEU A 7 -25.09 4.57 18.47
CA LEU A 7 -24.25 5.39 19.35
C LEU A 7 -22.75 5.18 19.15
N ALA A 8 -22.33 4.39 18.16
CA ALA A 8 -20.92 4.28 17.80
C ALA A 8 -20.49 5.56 17.08
N LEU A 9 -19.99 6.52 17.84
CA LEU A 9 -19.53 7.86 17.43
C LEU A 9 -18.27 7.84 16.52
N GLY A 10 -17.94 6.76 15.85
CA GLY A 10 -16.81 6.64 14.93
C GLY A 10 -17.01 5.49 13.94
N ARG A 11 -16.50 5.65 12.72
CA ARG A 11 -16.43 4.58 11.73
C ARG A 11 -15.30 3.61 12.08
N ASP A 12 -15.49 2.34 11.74
CA ASP A 12 -14.42 1.34 11.75
C ASP A 12 -13.78 1.33 10.37
N ILE A 13 -12.49 1.59 10.30
CA ILE A 13 -11.71 1.71 9.08
C ILE A 13 -10.56 0.71 9.15
N ALA A 14 -10.36 -0.07 8.07
CA ALA A 14 -9.15 -0.83 7.86
C ALA A 14 -8.35 -0.18 6.73
N ILE A 15 -7.03 -0.09 6.91
CA ILE A 15 -6.11 0.49 5.93
C ILE A 15 -5.07 -0.57 5.58
N ASP A 16 -4.96 -0.84 4.29
CA ASP A 16 -3.79 -1.49 3.72
C ASP A 16 -2.85 -0.38 3.27
N LEU A 17 -1.74 -0.22 3.99
CA LEU A 17 -0.77 0.86 3.80
C LEU A 17 0.41 0.36 2.97
N GLY A 18 0.15 0.05 1.70
CA GLY A 18 1.13 -0.54 0.81
C GLY A 18 2.11 0.48 0.18
N THR A 19 3.28 -0.01 -0.23
CA THR A 19 4.33 0.77 -0.90
C THR A 19 3.82 1.40 -2.21
N ALA A 20 3.10 0.64 -3.03
CA ALA A 20 2.58 1.12 -4.30
C ALA A 20 1.22 1.83 -4.16
N ASN A 21 0.29 1.25 -3.42
CA ASN A 21 -1.08 1.75 -3.24
C ASN A 21 -1.51 1.66 -1.79
N THR A 22 -2.36 2.60 -1.38
CA THR A 22 -3.07 2.57 -0.11
C THR A 22 -4.54 2.29 -0.37
N LEU A 23 -5.09 1.26 0.28
CA LEU A 23 -6.51 0.94 0.24
C LEU A 23 -7.17 1.25 1.58
N ILE A 24 -8.40 1.76 1.52
CA ILE A 24 -9.19 1.98 2.73
C ILE A 24 -10.53 1.26 2.59
N TYR A 25 -10.77 0.38 3.55
CA TYR A 25 -12.03 -0.31 3.75
C TYR A 25 -12.80 0.35 4.90
N VAL A 26 -14.07 0.62 4.69
CA VAL A 26 -14.98 1.11 5.73
C VAL A 26 -16.03 0.05 6.01
N ARG A 27 -16.19 -0.29 7.29
CA ARG A 27 -17.16 -1.31 7.71
C ARG A 27 -18.56 -1.01 7.20
N GLY A 28 -19.13 -1.97 6.47
CA GLY A 28 -20.46 -1.86 5.87
C GLY A 28 -20.52 -1.12 4.53
N GLN A 29 -19.39 -0.60 4.03
CA GLN A 29 -19.31 0.08 2.73
C GLN A 29 -18.34 -0.63 1.76
N GLY A 30 -17.44 -1.50 2.26
CA GLY A 30 -16.41 -2.13 1.45
C GLY A 30 -15.19 -1.23 1.27
N VAL A 31 -14.41 -1.49 0.20
CA VAL A 31 -13.27 -0.65 -0.19
C VAL A 31 -13.80 0.65 -0.79
N VAL A 32 -13.52 1.75 -0.11
CA VAL A 32 -14.02 3.10 -0.47
C VAL A 32 -12.92 3.99 -1.05
N LEU A 33 -11.65 3.58 -0.92
CA LEU A 33 -10.50 4.29 -1.47
C LEU A 33 -9.45 3.28 -1.91
N ASN A 34 -8.93 3.50 -3.12
CA ASN A 34 -7.77 2.81 -3.67
C ASN A 34 -6.95 3.87 -4.44
N GLU A 35 -5.87 4.31 -3.85
CA GLU A 35 -5.05 5.41 -4.35
C GLU A 35 -3.56 5.05 -4.28
N PRO A 36 -2.74 5.49 -5.25
CA PRO A 36 -1.30 5.36 -5.14
C PRO A 36 -0.74 6.01 -3.88
N SER A 37 0.24 5.37 -3.25
CA SER A 37 0.97 5.89 -2.10
C SER A 37 2.00 6.94 -2.53
N VAL A 38 1.52 8.05 -3.09
CA VAL A 38 2.35 9.14 -3.64
C VAL A 38 1.81 10.48 -3.16
N VAL A 39 2.73 11.39 -2.83
CA VAL A 39 2.41 12.77 -2.45
C VAL A 39 3.28 13.73 -3.26
N ALA A 40 2.68 14.73 -3.87
CA ALA A 40 3.38 15.85 -4.46
C ALA A 40 3.41 17.01 -3.46
N LEU A 41 4.60 17.51 -3.15
CA LEU A 41 4.84 18.57 -2.16
C LEU A 41 5.34 19.82 -2.86
N ASP A 42 4.90 20.98 -2.39
CA ASP A 42 5.59 22.24 -2.66
C ASP A 42 6.93 22.27 -1.89
N VAL A 43 8.02 22.51 -2.60
CA VAL A 43 9.37 22.50 -2.02
C VAL A 43 9.57 23.66 -1.04
N SER A 44 8.85 24.77 -1.22
CA SER A 44 9.04 25.99 -0.41
C SER A 44 8.48 25.87 1.01
N ASP A 45 7.34 25.20 1.19
CA ASP A 45 6.67 25.10 2.48
C ASP A 45 6.33 23.66 2.92
N GLY A 46 6.66 22.66 2.08
CA GLY A 46 6.46 21.25 2.34
C GLY A 46 4.98 20.83 2.42
N LYS A 47 4.06 21.64 1.89
CA LYS A 47 2.63 21.28 1.89
C LYS A 47 2.28 20.37 0.72
N PRO A 48 1.35 19.44 0.92
CA PRO A 48 0.83 18.63 -0.16
C PRO A 48 0.05 19.49 -1.16
N VAL A 49 0.44 19.42 -2.44
CA VAL A 49 -0.29 20.01 -3.57
C VAL A 49 -1.18 18.98 -4.27
N ALA A 50 -0.78 17.70 -4.22
CA ALA A 50 -1.58 16.58 -4.71
C ALA A 50 -1.24 15.30 -3.93
N VAL A 51 -2.20 14.36 -3.87
CA VAL A 51 -2.03 13.06 -3.21
C VAL A 51 -2.69 11.99 -4.08
N GLY A 52 -2.14 10.78 -4.07
CA GLY A 52 -2.72 9.65 -4.78
C GLY A 52 -2.54 9.72 -6.30
N HIS A 53 -3.60 9.42 -7.04
CA HIS A 53 -3.58 9.40 -8.50
C HIS A 53 -3.09 10.72 -9.12
N GLU A 54 -3.46 11.86 -8.54
CA GLU A 54 -3.01 13.16 -9.04
C GLU A 54 -1.51 13.33 -8.87
N ALA A 55 -0.97 12.98 -7.70
CA ALA A 55 0.46 13.02 -7.44
C ALA A 55 1.23 12.02 -8.32
N LYS A 56 0.71 10.79 -8.52
CA LYS A 56 1.33 9.80 -9.41
C LYS A 56 1.45 10.31 -10.84
N ARG A 57 0.45 11.04 -11.36
CA ARG A 57 0.52 11.64 -12.71
C ARG A 57 1.60 12.70 -12.84
N MET A 58 2.03 13.32 -11.75
CA MET A 58 3.07 14.35 -11.72
C MET A 58 4.47 13.75 -11.65
N MET A 59 4.65 12.48 -11.28
CA MET A 59 5.97 11.83 -11.19
C MET A 59 6.72 11.92 -12.52
N GLY A 60 7.99 12.32 -12.46
CA GLY A 60 8.85 12.53 -13.62
C GLY A 60 8.51 13.76 -14.49
N ARG A 61 7.48 14.54 -14.12
CA ARG A 61 7.00 15.71 -14.88
C ARG A 61 6.75 16.93 -13.99
N THR A 62 7.31 16.95 -12.78
CA THR A 62 7.12 18.06 -11.84
C THR A 62 7.99 19.27 -12.22
N PRO A 63 7.46 20.50 -12.16
CA PRO A 63 8.29 21.70 -12.20
C PRO A 63 9.19 21.76 -10.95
N GLY A 64 10.29 22.51 -11.00
CA GLY A 64 11.32 22.50 -9.96
C GLY A 64 10.88 22.90 -8.55
N HIS A 65 9.72 23.52 -8.40
CA HIS A 65 9.12 23.85 -7.08
C HIS A 65 8.20 22.76 -6.52
N ILE A 66 7.95 21.68 -7.26
CA ILE A 66 7.14 20.54 -6.82
C ILE A 66 7.99 19.28 -6.82
N ARG A 67 7.89 18.49 -5.74
CA ARG A 67 8.54 17.17 -5.60
C ARG A 67 7.50 16.10 -5.33
N ALA A 68 7.38 15.12 -6.22
CA ALA A 68 6.59 13.91 -5.98
C ALA A 68 7.43 12.89 -5.19
N VAL A 69 6.86 12.35 -4.11
CA VAL A 69 7.53 11.46 -3.15
C VAL A 69 6.65 10.24 -2.87
N ARG A 70 7.26 9.06 -2.78
CA ARG A 70 6.65 7.88 -2.19
C ARG A 70 7.06 7.83 -0.71
N PRO A 71 6.13 7.98 0.25
CA PRO A 71 6.47 7.99 1.68
C PRO A 71 6.76 6.60 2.25
N LEU A 72 6.46 5.55 1.48
CA LEU A 72 6.71 4.14 1.83
C LEU A 72 7.70 3.54 0.86
N LYS A 73 8.58 2.68 1.37
CA LYS A 73 9.54 1.90 0.59
C LYS A 73 9.74 0.55 1.27
N ASP A 74 9.76 -0.52 0.48
CA ASP A 74 10.00 -1.88 0.98
C ASP A 74 9.09 -2.26 2.17
N GLY A 75 7.80 -1.85 2.10
CA GLY A 75 6.80 -2.11 3.13
C GLY A 75 6.89 -1.25 4.40
N VAL A 76 7.83 -0.30 4.49
CA VAL A 76 8.03 0.53 5.68
C VAL A 76 7.94 2.02 5.38
N ILE A 77 7.72 2.82 6.43
CA ILE A 77 7.70 4.28 6.30
C ILE A 77 9.13 4.80 6.09
N ALA A 78 9.39 5.36 4.92
CA ALA A 78 10.65 6.01 4.56
C ALA A 78 10.65 7.52 4.91
N ASP A 79 9.47 8.16 4.88
CA ASP A 79 9.30 9.57 5.25
C ASP A 79 8.04 9.71 6.12
N PHE A 80 8.26 9.91 7.42
CA PHE A 80 7.19 9.94 8.41
C PHE A 80 6.21 11.10 8.20
N ASP A 81 6.74 12.30 7.97
CA ASP A 81 5.93 13.51 7.83
C ASP A 81 5.07 13.46 6.57
N VAL A 82 5.61 12.93 5.49
CA VAL A 82 4.88 12.77 4.23
C VAL A 82 3.83 11.66 4.35
N CYS A 83 4.16 10.56 5.03
CA CYS A 83 3.21 9.48 5.30
C CYS A 83 2.03 9.96 6.16
N GLU A 84 2.30 10.73 7.21
CA GLU A 84 1.26 11.32 8.07
C GLU A 84 0.33 12.24 7.25
N LYS A 85 0.89 13.12 6.42
CA LYS A 85 0.11 14.00 5.54
C LYS A 85 -0.76 13.22 4.55
N MET A 86 -0.21 12.15 3.97
CA MET A 86 -0.94 11.25 3.06
C MET A 86 -2.12 10.57 3.78
N LEU A 87 -1.87 9.96 4.94
CA LEU A 87 -2.89 9.30 5.75
C LEU A 87 -3.98 10.30 6.16
N ARG A 88 -3.61 11.48 6.62
CA ARG A 88 -4.55 12.55 6.99
C ARG A 88 -5.47 12.90 5.82
N TYR A 89 -4.91 13.07 4.63
CA TYR A 89 -5.69 13.37 3.43
C TYR A 89 -6.67 12.24 3.11
N PHE A 90 -6.23 10.98 3.14
CA PHE A 90 -7.09 9.84 2.83
C PHE A 90 -8.16 9.62 3.90
N ILE A 91 -7.82 9.78 5.19
CA ILE A 91 -8.79 9.69 6.28
C ILE A 91 -9.87 10.76 6.12
N GLN A 92 -9.50 12.00 5.83
CA GLN A 92 -10.46 13.10 5.64
C GLN A 92 -11.39 12.85 4.44
N LYS A 93 -10.89 12.20 3.39
CA LYS A 93 -11.67 11.85 2.20
C LYS A 93 -12.77 10.82 2.49
N VAL A 94 -12.53 9.89 3.42
CA VAL A 94 -13.48 8.82 3.76
C VAL A 94 -14.26 9.06 5.06
N HIS A 95 -13.78 9.96 5.93
CA HIS A 95 -14.37 10.24 7.23
C HIS A 95 -14.51 11.76 7.44
N SER A 96 -15.71 12.27 7.20
CA SER A 96 -16.00 13.71 7.24
C SER A 96 -16.34 14.26 8.63
N SER A 97 -16.49 13.42 9.66
CA SER A 97 -16.87 13.88 11.00
C SER A 97 -15.68 14.56 11.69
N ARG A 98 -15.88 15.80 12.12
CA ARG A 98 -14.90 16.55 12.94
C ARG A 98 -14.98 16.20 14.42
N TRP A 99 -16.07 15.56 14.87
CA TRP A 99 -16.38 15.31 16.28
C TRP A 99 -16.05 13.90 16.75
N SER A 100 -15.85 12.96 15.82
CA SER A 100 -15.53 11.58 16.16
C SER A 100 -14.32 11.11 15.35
N LYS A 101 -13.36 10.51 16.05
CA LYS A 101 -12.20 9.89 15.42
C LYS A 101 -12.53 8.44 15.06
N PRO A 102 -12.16 7.97 13.85
CA PRO A 102 -12.40 6.57 13.45
C PRO A 102 -11.49 5.62 14.24
N ARG A 103 -12.02 4.43 14.56
CA ARG A 103 -11.17 3.31 14.99
C ARG A 103 -10.46 2.76 13.77
N MET A 104 -9.18 2.45 13.91
CA MET A 104 -8.37 2.00 12.79
C MET A 104 -7.69 0.67 13.07
N LEU A 105 -7.67 -0.16 12.02
CA LEU A 105 -6.84 -1.34 11.87
C LEU A 105 -5.94 -1.10 10.66
N ILE A 106 -4.62 -1.28 10.79
CA ILE A 106 -3.67 -1.07 9.70
C ILE A 106 -2.90 -2.36 9.44
N CYS A 107 -2.79 -2.74 8.18
CA CYS A 107 -1.95 -3.84 7.74
C CYS A 107 -0.49 -3.43 7.73
N VAL A 108 0.38 -4.35 8.13
CA VAL A 108 1.83 -4.20 8.11
C VAL A 108 2.49 -5.51 7.70
N PRO A 109 3.67 -5.47 7.03
CA PRO A 109 4.40 -6.68 6.71
C PRO A 109 4.74 -7.52 7.95
N SER A 110 4.79 -8.84 7.80
CA SER A 110 5.09 -9.75 8.92
C SER A 110 6.51 -9.60 9.48
N GLY A 111 7.43 -9.08 8.66
CA GLY A 111 8.85 -8.92 8.99
C GLY A 111 9.24 -7.57 9.59
N ILE A 112 8.29 -6.68 9.92
CA ILE A 112 8.64 -5.36 10.45
C ILE A 112 9.12 -5.40 11.89
N THR A 113 9.99 -4.45 12.23
CA THR A 113 10.48 -4.24 13.60
C THR A 113 9.42 -3.55 14.47
N GLY A 114 9.54 -3.69 15.79
CA GLY A 114 8.66 -2.96 16.73
C GLY A 114 8.75 -1.44 16.61
N VAL A 115 9.88 -0.89 16.15
CA VAL A 115 10.05 0.55 15.88
C VAL A 115 9.27 0.97 14.65
N GLU A 116 9.35 0.21 13.56
CA GLU A 116 8.59 0.45 12.32
C GLU A 116 7.08 0.34 12.56
N GLN A 117 6.65 -0.70 13.31
CA GLN A 117 5.26 -0.85 13.73
C GLN A 117 4.77 0.37 14.51
N ARG A 118 5.58 0.85 15.45
CA ARG A 118 5.28 2.04 16.24
C ARG A 118 5.15 3.28 15.36
N ALA A 119 6.03 3.44 14.36
CA ALA A 119 5.97 4.55 13.42
C ALA A 119 4.65 4.55 12.63
N VAL A 120 4.14 3.38 12.20
CA VAL A 120 2.85 3.27 11.52
C VAL A 120 1.70 3.68 12.46
N GLN A 121 1.70 3.21 13.71
CA GLN A 121 0.68 3.60 14.69
C GLN A 121 0.70 5.09 14.97
N ASP A 122 1.88 5.67 15.23
CA ASP A 122 2.04 7.09 15.52
C ASP A 122 1.60 7.95 14.30
N ALA A 123 2.00 7.60 13.07
CA ALA A 123 1.58 8.31 11.86
C ALA A 123 0.05 8.34 11.70
N ALA A 124 -0.62 7.21 11.93
CA ALA A 124 -2.08 7.13 11.86
C ALA A 124 -2.76 7.94 12.97
N GLU A 125 -2.25 7.90 14.20
CA GLU A 125 -2.77 8.67 15.33
C GLU A 125 -2.65 10.19 15.09
N TYR A 126 -1.49 10.63 14.58
CA TYR A 126 -1.28 12.04 14.20
C TYR A 126 -2.16 12.44 13.01
N ALA A 127 -2.39 11.53 12.06
CA ALA A 127 -3.30 11.75 10.95
C ALA A 127 -4.78 11.86 11.35
N GLY A 128 -5.14 11.47 12.59
CA GLY A 128 -6.48 11.67 13.14
C GLY A 128 -7.21 10.39 13.57
N ALA A 129 -6.54 9.24 13.61
CA ALA A 129 -7.09 8.00 14.16
C ALA A 129 -7.42 8.11 15.63
N ARG A 130 -8.38 7.32 16.09
CA ARG A 130 -8.67 7.12 17.51
C ARG A 130 -7.63 6.17 18.11
N LYS A 131 -7.07 6.55 19.26
CA LYS A 131 -6.15 5.70 20.04
C LYS A 131 -6.88 4.56 20.75
N PRO A 132 -6.31 3.36 20.83
CA PRO A 132 -5.12 2.92 20.08
C PRO A 132 -5.45 2.56 18.64
N VAL A 133 -4.45 2.68 17.75
CA VAL A 133 -4.50 2.09 16.42
C VAL A 133 -4.11 0.63 16.51
N HIS A 134 -4.91 -0.24 15.91
CA HIS A 134 -4.68 -1.69 15.88
C HIS A 134 -3.85 -2.05 14.65
N ILE A 135 -3.03 -3.08 14.78
CA ILE A 135 -2.19 -3.61 13.71
C ILE A 135 -2.63 -5.05 13.41
N ILE A 136 -2.56 -5.42 12.14
CA ILE A 136 -2.67 -6.79 11.64
C ILE A 136 -1.55 -7.05 10.64
N GLU A 137 -1.01 -8.24 10.63
CA GLU A 137 -0.01 -8.64 9.63
C GLU A 137 -0.66 -8.86 8.26
N GLU A 138 -0.02 -8.36 7.20
CA GLU A 138 -0.53 -8.43 5.82
C GLU A 138 -0.96 -9.83 5.41
N PRO A 139 -0.15 -10.91 5.61
CA PRO A 139 -0.58 -12.24 5.20
C PRO A 139 -1.83 -12.74 5.94
N MET A 140 -2.04 -12.34 7.20
CA MET A 140 -3.28 -12.67 7.92
C MET A 140 -4.48 -11.91 7.33
N ALA A 141 -4.31 -10.62 7.02
CA ALA A 141 -5.35 -9.82 6.40
C ALA A 141 -5.71 -10.34 4.99
N ALA A 142 -4.69 -10.71 4.19
CA ALA A 142 -4.87 -11.30 2.87
C ALA A 142 -5.60 -12.65 2.93
N ALA A 143 -5.23 -13.52 3.88
CA ALA A 143 -5.89 -14.81 4.07
C ALA A 143 -7.37 -14.66 4.48
N ILE A 144 -7.69 -13.70 5.34
CA ILE A 144 -9.07 -13.36 5.70
C ILE A 144 -9.82 -12.82 4.47
N GLY A 145 -9.18 -11.95 3.69
CA GLY A 145 -9.76 -11.38 2.47
C GLY A 145 -10.02 -12.40 1.37
N ALA A 146 -9.20 -13.46 1.31
CA ALA A 146 -9.36 -14.61 0.42
C ALA A 146 -10.37 -15.66 0.94
N ASP A 147 -11.03 -15.39 2.07
CA ASP A 147 -12.00 -16.29 2.73
C ASP A 147 -11.40 -17.68 3.07
N LEU A 148 -10.10 -17.71 3.41
CA LEU A 148 -9.46 -18.93 3.87
C LEU A 148 -9.92 -19.31 5.28
N ALA A 149 -10.02 -20.61 5.54
CA ALA A 149 -10.46 -21.15 6.83
C ALA A 149 -9.35 -21.00 7.91
N VAL A 150 -8.91 -19.77 8.17
CA VAL A 150 -7.74 -19.45 9.03
C VAL A 150 -7.89 -19.95 10.48
N HIS A 151 -9.12 -20.16 10.95
CA HIS A 151 -9.41 -20.63 12.32
C HIS A 151 -9.41 -22.14 12.47
N GLU A 152 -9.40 -22.88 11.36
CA GLU A 152 -9.41 -24.34 11.39
C GLU A 152 -8.01 -24.92 11.68
N PRO A 153 -7.93 -26.17 12.18
CA PRO A 153 -6.67 -26.87 12.41
C PRO A 153 -6.08 -27.44 11.11
N SER A 154 -6.13 -26.65 10.04
CA SER A 154 -5.58 -26.93 8.72
C SER A 154 -4.55 -25.86 8.36
N GLY A 155 -3.49 -26.25 7.64
CA GLY A 155 -2.50 -25.30 7.15
C GLY A 155 -3.01 -24.59 5.91
N ASN A 156 -3.14 -23.25 5.97
CA ASN A 156 -3.46 -22.41 4.82
C ASN A 156 -2.21 -21.62 4.48
N MET A 157 -1.75 -21.72 3.23
CA MET A 157 -0.62 -20.94 2.73
C MET A 157 -1.13 -19.75 1.92
N ILE A 158 -0.56 -18.59 2.20
CA ILE A 158 -0.78 -17.35 1.44
C ILE A 158 0.55 -16.85 0.88
N VAL A 159 0.50 -16.36 -0.35
CA VAL A 159 1.59 -15.62 -1.00
C VAL A 159 1.01 -14.30 -1.45
N ASP A 160 1.49 -13.22 -0.87
CA ASP A 160 1.07 -11.85 -1.18
C ASP A 160 2.24 -11.11 -1.83
N ILE A 161 2.07 -10.64 -3.05
CA ILE A 161 3.10 -9.95 -3.84
C ILE A 161 2.65 -8.51 -4.04
N GLY A 162 3.22 -7.61 -3.26
CA GLY A 162 2.92 -6.19 -3.30
C GLY A 162 3.79 -5.38 -4.28
N GLY A 163 3.92 -4.08 -4.02
CA GLY A 163 4.85 -3.21 -4.72
C GLY A 163 6.28 -3.33 -4.19
N GLY A 164 6.46 -3.29 -2.87
CA GLY A 164 7.78 -3.30 -2.21
C GLY A 164 8.10 -4.57 -1.42
N THR A 165 7.12 -5.44 -1.15
CA THR A 165 7.31 -6.68 -0.37
C THR A 165 6.58 -7.85 -0.99
N THR A 166 7.14 -9.04 -0.81
CA THR A 166 6.48 -10.34 -1.02
C THR A 166 6.40 -11.06 0.31
N GLU A 167 5.19 -11.35 0.75
CA GLU A 167 4.91 -12.06 1.99
C GLU A 167 4.49 -13.50 1.71
N VAL A 168 5.12 -14.45 2.39
CA VAL A 168 4.73 -15.87 2.33
C VAL A 168 4.46 -16.33 3.74
N ALA A 169 3.27 -16.83 4.01
CA ALA A 169 2.91 -17.32 5.34
C ALA A 169 2.08 -18.59 5.32
N VAL A 170 2.24 -19.39 6.35
CA VAL A 170 1.36 -20.52 6.68
C VAL A 170 0.59 -20.17 7.93
N ILE A 171 -0.74 -20.28 7.85
CA ILE A 171 -1.69 -19.89 8.88
C ILE A 171 -2.48 -21.10 9.30
N SER A 172 -2.69 -21.28 10.60
CA SER A 172 -3.53 -22.34 11.20
C SER A 172 -4.01 -21.89 12.57
N LEU A 173 -5.21 -22.30 12.96
CA LEU A 173 -5.82 -22.02 14.27
C LEU A 173 -5.81 -20.51 14.63
N GLY A 174 -6.02 -19.66 13.65
CA GLY A 174 -6.09 -18.20 13.84
C GLY A 174 -4.75 -17.52 14.07
N GLY A 175 -3.62 -18.23 13.88
CA GLY A 175 -2.28 -17.70 14.05
C GLY A 175 -1.36 -17.97 12.86
N ILE A 176 -0.34 -17.13 12.68
CA ILE A 176 0.73 -17.37 11.72
C ILE A 176 1.69 -18.39 12.32
N VAL A 177 1.80 -19.55 11.67
CA VAL A 177 2.71 -20.64 12.08
C VAL A 177 4.13 -20.33 11.68
N THR A 178 4.31 -19.84 10.45
CA THR A 178 5.59 -19.37 9.92
C THR A 178 5.32 -18.32 8.86
N ALA A 179 6.20 -17.34 8.74
CA ALA A 179 6.15 -16.34 7.70
C ALA A 179 7.56 -15.97 7.24
N GLN A 180 7.64 -15.52 6.00
CA GLN A 180 8.85 -14.94 5.42
C GLN A 180 8.46 -13.71 4.61
N SER A 181 9.12 -12.60 4.90
CA SER A 181 8.99 -11.34 4.18
C SER A 181 10.22 -11.10 3.32
N LEU A 182 10.02 -10.80 2.06
CA LEU A 182 11.07 -10.49 1.09
C LEU A 182 10.86 -9.07 0.61
N ARG A 183 11.92 -8.26 0.59
CA ARG A 183 11.92 -6.91 0.00
C ARG A 183 12.24 -7.00 -1.50
N ILE A 184 11.52 -7.85 -2.19
CA ILE A 184 11.58 -8.07 -3.64
C ILE A 184 10.15 -8.24 -4.13
N ALA A 185 9.67 -7.30 -4.93
CA ALA A 185 8.30 -7.30 -5.41
C ALA A 185 8.14 -6.47 -6.71
N GLY A 186 7.01 -5.80 -6.89
CA GLY A 186 6.67 -5.12 -8.13
C GLY A 186 7.63 -4.00 -8.53
N ASP A 187 8.19 -3.27 -7.57
CA ASP A 187 9.10 -2.15 -7.84
C ASP A 187 10.47 -2.66 -8.36
N GLU A 188 10.98 -3.79 -7.82
CA GLU A 188 12.21 -4.42 -8.32
C GLU A 188 12.05 -5.00 -9.72
N LEU A 189 10.84 -5.48 -10.06
CA LEU A 189 10.54 -5.92 -11.43
C LEU A 189 10.57 -4.74 -12.41
N ASP A 190 10.07 -3.57 -12.01
CA ASP A 190 10.14 -2.35 -12.82
C ASP A 190 11.60 -1.88 -12.99
N GLU A 191 12.39 -1.88 -11.93
CA GLU A 191 13.82 -1.54 -11.97
C GLU A 191 14.60 -2.50 -12.87
N ALA A 192 14.34 -3.80 -12.79
CA ALA A 192 14.96 -4.80 -13.64
C ALA A 192 14.61 -4.58 -15.12
N LEU A 193 13.35 -4.24 -15.43
CA LEU A 193 12.91 -3.92 -16.78
C LEU A 193 13.59 -2.65 -17.31
N LEU A 194 13.69 -1.59 -16.50
CA LEU A 194 14.43 -0.36 -16.86
C LEU A 194 15.88 -0.65 -17.17
N ALA A 195 16.55 -1.45 -16.33
CA ALA A 195 17.95 -1.83 -16.53
C ALA A 195 18.13 -2.66 -17.81
N TYR A 196 17.22 -3.59 -18.08
CA TYR A 196 17.23 -4.41 -19.29
C TYR A 196 17.07 -3.57 -20.56
N LEU A 197 16.06 -2.70 -20.63
CA LEU A 197 15.79 -1.84 -21.78
C LEU A 197 16.98 -0.91 -22.06
N LYS A 198 17.58 -0.36 -21.02
CA LYS A 198 18.76 0.50 -21.15
C LYS A 198 19.97 -0.27 -21.66
N LYS A 199 20.21 -1.48 -21.13
CA LYS A 199 21.39 -2.29 -21.48
C LYS A 199 21.30 -2.88 -22.88
N GLU A 200 20.17 -3.51 -23.23
CA GLU A 200 20.06 -4.29 -24.47
C GLU A 200 19.62 -3.41 -25.67
N PHE A 201 18.84 -2.38 -25.42
CA PHE A 201 18.28 -1.53 -26.50
C PHE A 201 18.78 -0.08 -26.46
N SER A 202 19.63 0.29 -25.50
CA SER A 202 20.07 1.69 -25.28
C SER A 202 18.89 2.65 -25.10
N LEU A 203 17.76 2.14 -24.63
CA LEU A 203 16.51 2.87 -24.48
C LEU A 203 16.32 3.27 -23.00
N ALA A 204 16.25 4.57 -22.72
CA ALA A 204 15.93 5.10 -21.40
C ALA A 204 14.44 5.44 -21.35
N VAL A 205 13.68 4.73 -20.55
CA VAL A 205 12.26 4.98 -20.28
C VAL A 205 12.04 5.40 -18.84
N GLY A 206 10.89 6.02 -18.52
CA GLY A 206 10.54 6.39 -17.16
C GLY A 206 9.94 5.21 -16.38
N GLU A 207 9.99 5.27 -15.04
CA GLU A 207 9.41 4.25 -14.13
C GLU A 207 7.96 3.91 -14.49
N ARG A 208 7.15 4.93 -14.76
CA ARG A 208 5.76 4.74 -15.16
C ARG A 208 5.61 3.89 -16.42
N THR A 209 6.46 4.09 -17.42
CA THR A 209 6.43 3.31 -18.67
C THR A 209 6.83 1.86 -18.39
N ALA A 210 7.83 1.63 -17.54
CA ALA A 210 8.22 0.28 -17.13
C ALA A 210 7.09 -0.44 -16.39
N GLU A 211 6.44 0.24 -15.44
CA GLU A 211 5.26 -0.28 -14.73
C GLU A 211 4.11 -0.64 -15.70
N GLU A 212 3.81 0.24 -16.66
CA GLU A 212 2.77 0.01 -17.66
C GLU A 212 3.11 -1.21 -18.54
N ILE A 213 4.36 -1.37 -18.98
CA ILE A 213 4.83 -2.54 -19.74
C ILE A 213 4.70 -3.82 -18.90
N LYS A 214 5.18 -3.80 -17.67
CA LYS A 214 5.06 -4.93 -16.73
C LYS A 214 3.61 -5.38 -16.57
N ILE A 215 2.69 -4.45 -16.33
CA ILE A 215 1.27 -4.76 -16.08
C ILE A 215 0.61 -5.31 -17.37
N GLN A 216 0.93 -4.75 -18.54
CA GLN A 216 0.26 -5.09 -19.77
C GLN A 216 0.82 -6.36 -20.43
N MET A 217 2.13 -6.60 -20.29
CA MET A 217 2.84 -7.64 -21.03
C MET A 217 3.54 -8.66 -20.15
N GLY A 218 3.70 -8.38 -18.85
CA GLY A 218 4.38 -9.27 -17.91
C GLY A 218 3.61 -10.57 -17.70
N SER A 219 4.33 -11.69 -17.68
CA SER A 219 3.78 -13.01 -17.38
C SER A 219 4.80 -13.86 -16.62
N ALA A 220 4.33 -14.63 -15.65
CA ALA A 220 5.14 -15.64 -14.96
C ALA A 220 5.29 -16.94 -15.76
N TRP A 221 4.56 -17.08 -16.86
CA TRP A 221 4.59 -18.25 -17.76
C TRP A 221 4.60 -17.77 -19.21
N PRO A 222 5.32 -18.45 -20.14
CA PRO A 222 5.33 -18.10 -21.54
C PRO A 222 3.91 -18.08 -22.13
N PHE A 223 3.59 -17.05 -22.91
CA PHE A 223 2.35 -17.01 -23.68
C PHE A 223 2.45 -17.92 -24.90
N GLU A 224 1.31 -18.43 -25.41
CA GLU A 224 1.26 -19.16 -26.69
C GLU A 224 1.60 -18.24 -27.88
N GLU A 225 1.21 -16.95 -27.78
CA GLU A 225 1.57 -15.90 -28.72
C GLU A 225 2.33 -14.79 -27.99
N GLU A 226 3.51 -14.42 -28.51
CA GLU A 226 4.30 -13.32 -27.96
C GLU A 226 3.61 -11.97 -28.24
N MET A 227 3.46 -11.16 -27.18
CA MET A 227 2.97 -9.79 -27.32
C MET A 227 4.13 -8.86 -27.68
N THR A 228 3.84 -7.88 -28.52
CA THR A 228 4.79 -6.83 -28.91
C THR A 228 4.19 -5.45 -28.63
N ALA A 229 5.02 -4.49 -28.23
CA ALA A 229 4.62 -3.10 -28.05
C ALA A 229 5.70 -2.14 -28.56
N ASP A 230 5.26 -1.05 -29.20
CA ASP A 230 6.13 0.03 -29.60
C ASP A 230 6.38 0.98 -28.41
N ILE A 231 7.63 1.11 -27.99
CA ILE A 231 8.04 2.01 -26.91
C ILE A 231 8.63 3.27 -27.54
N ARG A 232 8.06 4.42 -27.20
CA ARG A 232 8.51 5.74 -27.70
C ARG A 232 8.93 6.63 -26.58
#